data_47cba3d175be43e50a3ad260d331cb07
#
_entry.id   47cba3d175be43e50a3ad260d331cb07
#
_cell.length_a   1.000
_cell.length_b   1.000
_cell.length_c   1.000
_cell.angle_alpha   90.00
_cell.angle_beta   90.00
_cell.angle_gamma   90.00
#
_symmetry.space_group_name_H-M   'P 1'
#
loop_
_entity.id
_entity.type
_entity.pdbx_description
1 polymer ?
#
loop_
_entity_poly.entity_id
_entity_poly.type
_entity_poly.pdbx_seq_one_letter_code
_entity_poly.pdbx_strand_id
1 'polypeptide(L)' 'MFGNPQVYLRANNGLVVYFINGDSLGATTKKDCEYRIRQLCRAGLYDAETRNILLAQLKALKRPY' A
#
# COMPACT_ATOMS: atom_id res chain seq x y z
N MET A 1 -8.25 9.78 -17.36
CA MET A 1 -8.01 10.46 -16.09
C MET A 1 -7.69 9.48 -14.99
N PHE A 2 -6.70 9.76 -14.24
CA PHE A 2 -6.26 8.85 -13.20
C PHE A 2 -6.60 9.42 -11.85
N GLY A 3 -7.25 8.63 -11.02
CA GLY A 3 -7.44 9.00 -9.63
C GLY A 3 -6.14 8.89 -8.86
N ASN A 4 -6.13 9.42 -7.65
CA ASN A 4 -4.99 9.24 -6.78
C ASN A 4 -4.84 7.76 -6.42
N PRO A 5 -3.62 7.26 -6.31
CA PRO A 5 -3.41 5.90 -5.86
C PRO A 5 -3.93 5.73 -4.44
N GLN A 6 -4.47 4.57 -4.15
CA GLN A 6 -5.05 4.30 -2.84
C GLN A 6 -4.53 2.99 -2.28
N VAL A 7 -4.14 3.03 -1.03
CA VAL A 7 -3.80 1.83 -0.28
C VAL A 7 -4.96 1.52 0.67
N TYR A 8 -5.36 0.25 0.72
CA TYR A 8 -6.48 -0.16 1.55
C TYR A 8 -6.30 -1.60 2.00
N LEU A 9 -7.13 -2.00 2.93
CA LEU A 9 -7.13 -3.34 3.48
C LEU A 9 -8.31 -4.11 2.93
N ARG A 10 -8.10 -5.39 2.67
CA ARG A 10 -9.16 -6.24 2.17
C ARG A 10 -8.97 -7.65 2.70
N ALA A 11 -10.07 -8.28 3.08
CA ALA A 11 -10.03 -9.67 3.54
C ALA A 11 -9.84 -10.59 2.34
N ASN A 12 -8.95 -11.56 2.49
CA ASN A 12 -8.68 -12.54 1.46
C ASN A 12 -8.41 -13.88 2.15
N ASN A 13 -9.35 -14.81 2.01
CA ASN A 13 -9.25 -16.14 2.63
C ASN A 13 -9.00 -16.08 4.13
N GLY A 14 -9.71 -15.18 4.82
CA GLY A 14 -9.59 -15.05 6.25
C GLY A 14 -8.43 -14.20 6.73
N LEU A 15 -7.60 -13.73 5.83
CA LEU A 15 -6.49 -12.83 6.15
C LEU A 15 -6.79 -11.43 5.64
N VAL A 16 -6.32 -10.43 6.39
CA VAL A 16 -6.42 -9.04 5.96
C VAL A 16 -5.12 -8.68 5.28
N VAL A 17 -5.20 -8.24 4.02
CA VAL A 17 -4.05 -7.98 3.19
C VAL A 17 -4.14 -6.55 2.65
N TYR A 18 -3.00 -5.91 2.49
CA TYR A 18 -2.94 -4.56 1.92
C TYR A 18 -2.97 -4.65 0.40
N PHE A 19 -3.75 -3.74 -0.18
CA PHE A 19 -3.90 -3.63 -1.64
C PHE A 19 -3.59 -2.21 -2.07
N ILE A 20 -3.09 -2.06 -3.29
CA ILE A 20 -2.97 -0.75 -3.95
C ILE A 20 -3.70 -0.87 -5.29
N ASN A 21 -4.77 -0.06 -5.44
CA ASN A 21 -5.51 0.05 -6.70
C ASN A 21 -5.93 -1.31 -7.27
N GLY A 22 -6.34 -2.23 -6.40
CA GLY A 22 -6.80 -3.54 -6.84
C GLY A 22 -5.75 -4.62 -6.86
N ASP A 23 -4.47 -4.25 -6.69
CA ASP A 23 -3.37 -5.22 -6.70
C ASP A 23 -2.96 -5.56 -5.29
N SER A 24 -2.91 -6.85 -4.98
CA SER A 24 -2.49 -7.31 -3.67
C SER A 24 -0.98 -7.12 -3.51
N LEU A 25 -0.59 -6.56 -2.37
CA LEU A 25 0.82 -6.44 -2.03
C LEU A 25 1.35 -7.69 -1.33
N GLY A 26 0.44 -8.56 -0.86
CA GLY A 26 0.86 -9.70 -0.06
C GLY A 26 1.31 -9.33 1.34
N ALA A 27 1.14 -8.08 1.74
CA ALA A 27 1.58 -7.61 3.04
C ALA A 27 0.42 -7.68 4.03
N THR A 28 0.69 -8.16 5.24
CA THR A 28 -0.33 -8.27 6.29
C THR A 28 -0.06 -7.32 7.45
N THR A 29 1.06 -6.58 7.42
CA THR A 29 1.39 -5.60 8.44
C THR A 29 1.72 -4.27 7.77
N LYS A 30 1.56 -3.17 8.55
CA LYS A 30 1.90 -1.85 8.04
C LYS A 30 3.37 -1.75 7.68
N LYS A 31 4.23 -2.34 8.49
CA LYS A 31 5.66 -2.29 8.27
C LYS A 31 6.04 -2.97 6.96
N ASP A 32 5.47 -4.15 6.71
CA ASP A 32 5.73 -4.87 5.49
C ASP A 32 5.16 -4.12 4.28
N CYS A 33 3.97 -3.54 4.45
CA CYS A 33 3.36 -2.74 3.39
C CYS A 33 4.24 -1.54 3.03
N GLU A 34 4.75 -0.85 4.03
CA GLU A 34 5.65 0.27 3.80
C GLU A 34 6.89 -0.16 3.03
N TYR A 35 7.47 -1.28 3.43
CA TYR A 35 8.64 -1.81 2.75
C TYR A 35 8.33 -2.08 1.27
N ARG A 36 7.20 -2.70 1.00
CA ARG A 36 6.83 -3.04 -0.37
C ARG A 36 6.56 -1.80 -1.21
N ILE A 37 5.92 -0.79 -0.64
CA ILE A 37 5.71 0.48 -1.34
C ILE A 37 7.05 1.11 -1.72
N ARG A 38 8.00 1.11 -0.80
CA ARG A 38 9.33 1.66 -1.09
C ARG A 38 10.06 0.86 -2.16
N GLN A 39 9.90 -0.46 -2.16
CA GLN A 39 10.50 -1.29 -3.19
C GLN A 39 9.91 -1.00 -4.57
N LEU A 40 8.61 -0.79 -4.65
CA LEU A 40 7.97 -0.45 -5.92
C LEU A 40 8.46 0.90 -6.43
N CYS A 41 8.70 1.84 -5.53
CA CYS A 41 9.28 3.12 -5.93
C CYS A 41 10.71 2.94 -6.46
N ARG A 42 11.51 2.13 -5.79
CA ARG A 42 12.89 1.88 -6.22
C ARG A 42 12.93 1.17 -7.56
N ALA A 43 11.93 0.33 -7.84
CA ALA A 43 11.84 -0.37 -9.11
C ALA A 43 11.35 0.53 -10.25
N GLY A 44 11.00 1.78 -9.95
CA GLY A 44 10.56 2.72 -10.98
C GLY A 44 9.08 2.68 -11.28
N LEU A 45 8.29 1.88 -10.54
CA LEU A 45 6.85 1.77 -10.79
C LEU A 45 6.08 2.95 -10.21
N TYR A 46 6.59 3.56 -9.16
CA TYR A 46 6.00 4.76 -8.55
C TYR A 46 7.06 5.83 -8.42
N ASP A 47 6.68 7.08 -8.64
CA ASP A 47 7.59 8.21 -8.38
C ASP A 47 7.53 8.57 -6.89
N ALA A 48 8.37 9.53 -6.50
CA ALA A 48 8.48 9.91 -5.09
C ALA A 48 7.17 10.51 -4.57
N GLU A 49 6.46 11.26 -5.40
CA GLU A 49 5.20 11.86 -4.99
C GLU A 49 4.16 10.80 -4.72
N THR A 50 4.02 9.82 -5.60
CA THR A 50 3.08 8.72 -5.42
C THR A 50 3.44 7.91 -4.18
N ARG A 51 4.72 7.63 -3.98
CA ARG A 51 5.18 6.94 -2.78
C ARG A 51 4.76 7.68 -1.53
N ASN A 52 4.95 9.00 -1.51
CA ASN A 52 4.62 9.79 -0.33
C ASN A 52 3.13 9.79 -0.05
N ILE A 53 2.31 9.84 -1.10
CA ILE A 53 0.85 9.76 -0.97
C ILE A 53 0.46 8.42 -0.36
N LEU A 54 1.01 7.34 -0.87
CA LEU A 54 0.67 6.00 -0.38
C LEU A 54 1.12 5.80 1.06
N LEU A 55 2.30 6.29 1.41
CA LEU A 55 2.79 6.15 2.77
C LEU A 55 1.95 6.96 3.75
N ALA A 56 1.49 8.15 3.35
CA ALA A 56 0.61 8.94 4.20
C ALA A 56 -0.72 8.26 4.42
N GLN A 57 -1.28 7.66 3.37
CA GLN A 57 -2.54 6.92 3.50
C GLN A 57 -2.36 5.70 4.39
N LEU A 58 -1.26 4.98 4.23
CA LEU A 58 -0.98 3.82 5.07
C LEU A 58 -0.92 4.21 6.54
N LYS A 59 -0.25 5.33 6.83
CA LYS A 59 -0.13 5.81 8.19
C LYS A 59 -1.48 6.17 8.79
N ALA A 60 -2.41 6.64 7.94
CA ALA A 60 -3.74 7.05 8.39
C ALA A 60 -4.70 5.87 8.58
N LEU A 61 -4.37 4.70 8.09
CA LEU A 61 -5.22 3.53 8.25
C LEU A 61 -5.24 3.09 9.71
N LYS A 62 -6.44 2.80 10.21
CA LYS A 62 -6.61 2.44 11.62
C LYS A 62 -6.53 0.94 11.80
N ARG A 63 -5.37 0.38 11.52
CA ARG A 63 -5.14 -1.04 11.72
C ARG A 63 -3.92 -1.23 12.60
N PRO A 64 -3.97 -2.18 13.52
CA PRO A 64 -2.88 -2.38 14.47
C PRO A 64 -1.66 -3.06 13.86
N TYR A 65 -1.78 -3.71 12.76
CA TYR A 65 -0.65 -4.38 12.16
C TYR A 65 -0.08 -3.68 10.96
#